data_751879bab3bd9c730111992cb930e0fc
#
_entry.id   751879bab3bd9c730111992cb930e0fc
#
_cell.length_a   1.000
_cell.length_b   1.000
_cell.length_c   1.000
_cell.angle_alpha   90.00
_cell.angle_beta   90.00
_cell.angle_gamma   90.00
#
_symmetry.space_group_name_H-M   'P 1'
#
loop_
_entity.id
_entity.type
_entity.pdbx_description
1 polymer ?
#
loop_
_entity_poly.entity_id
_entity_poly.type
_entity_poly.pdbx_seq_one_letter_code
_entity_poly.pdbx_strand_id
1 'polypeptide(L)'
;GSDAPLLNCASIDDVFAVVENRQVAYGVVPVENSTEGAINNTQDCLVDSPTKIVGEQVVSIDHSLLVLENTSNSDIKKIASHKQSLAQCRGYLADNFPEVEQVECPSNAEAAIQAQSEPGTAAIASELAGRLYNLQSLDRRIQDKSNNRTRFLVLGLEDTVPTGSDKTSILVYTENKPGALFRVLQPFENFQLSLTKIETRPSKKEAWEYVFFIDFEGHVLDEAT
;
A
#
# COMPACT_ATOMS: atom_id res chain seq x y z
N GLY A 1 -8.17 -16.97 -6.20
CA GLY A 1 -7.58 -17.78 -7.26
C GLY A 1 -7.04 -16.90 -8.37
N SER A 2 -6.11 -17.40 -9.15
CA SER A 2 -5.38 -16.67 -10.20
C SER A 2 -6.24 -16.16 -11.37
N ASP A 3 -7.51 -16.48 -11.41
CA ASP A 3 -8.38 -16.26 -12.59
C ASP A 3 -9.54 -15.27 -12.33
N ALA A 4 -9.51 -14.54 -11.21
CA ALA A 4 -10.51 -13.51 -10.99
C ALA A 4 -10.29 -12.34 -11.96
N PRO A 5 -11.32 -11.88 -12.68
CA PRO A 5 -11.20 -10.72 -13.55
C PRO A 5 -10.84 -9.48 -12.70
N LEU A 6 -9.86 -8.72 -13.17
CA LEU A 6 -9.41 -7.50 -12.50
C LEU A 6 -9.94 -6.28 -13.25
N LEU A 7 -10.49 -5.33 -12.49
CA LEU A 7 -10.85 -4.00 -12.97
C LEU A 7 -9.79 -3.01 -12.47
N ASN A 8 -9.02 -2.43 -13.37
CA ASN A 8 -8.05 -1.40 -13.03
C ASN A 8 -8.76 -0.05 -12.85
N CYS A 9 -8.53 0.60 -11.72
CA CYS A 9 -9.04 1.92 -11.40
C CYS A 9 -7.91 2.95 -11.47
N ALA A 10 -8.23 4.19 -11.84
CA ALA A 10 -7.25 5.25 -11.98
C ALA A 10 -6.86 5.88 -10.63
N SER A 11 -7.73 5.78 -9.62
CA SER A 11 -7.54 6.35 -8.29
C SER A 11 -8.09 5.45 -7.19
N ILE A 12 -7.72 5.75 -5.94
CA ILE A 12 -8.29 5.10 -4.75
C ILE A 12 -9.81 5.38 -4.67
N ASP A 13 -10.22 6.61 -4.94
CA ASP A 13 -11.64 7.01 -4.95
C ASP A 13 -12.45 6.17 -5.94
N ASP A 14 -11.90 5.88 -7.13
CA ASP A 14 -12.56 5.01 -8.11
C ASP A 14 -12.72 3.58 -7.60
N VAL A 15 -11.75 3.06 -6.82
CA VAL A 15 -11.89 1.72 -6.21
C VAL A 15 -13.06 1.69 -5.25
N PHE A 16 -13.21 2.69 -4.38
CA PHE A 16 -14.37 2.80 -3.49
C PHE A 16 -15.67 2.87 -4.28
N ALA A 17 -15.73 3.75 -5.29
CA ALA A 17 -16.93 3.94 -6.11
C ALA A 17 -17.39 2.67 -6.83
N VAL A 18 -16.49 1.86 -7.41
CA VAL A 18 -16.88 0.62 -8.11
C VAL A 18 -17.34 -0.48 -7.15
N VAL A 19 -16.83 -0.52 -5.90
CA VAL A 19 -17.32 -1.43 -4.86
C VAL A 19 -18.70 -0.98 -4.36
N GLU A 20 -18.87 0.30 -4.05
CA GLU A 20 -20.15 0.88 -3.59
C GLU A 20 -21.27 0.67 -4.60
N ASN A 21 -20.95 0.85 -5.89
CA ASN A 21 -21.89 0.64 -6.99
C ASN A 21 -22.05 -0.85 -7.38
N ARG A 22 -21.48 -1.80 -6.62
CA ARG A 22 -21.55 -3.24 -6.86
C ARG A 22 -21.08 -3.66 -8.26
N GLN A 23 -20.19 -2.89 -8.88
CA GLN A 23 -19.58 -3.25 -10.16
C GLN A 23 -18.54 -4.37 -9.97
N VAL A 24 -17.94 -4.42 -8.80
CA VAL A 24 -17.06 -5.49 -8.33
C VAL A 24 -17.46 -5.93 -6.93
N ALA A 25 -17.17 -7.18 -6.56
CA ALA A 25 -17.44 -7.69 -5.23
C ALA A 25 -16.46 -7.13 -4.18
N TYR A 26 -15.21 -6.94 -4.58
CA TYR A 26 -14.13 -6.51 -3.69
C TYR A 26 -13.25 -5.46 -4.36
N GLY A 27 -12.73 -4.53 -3.55
CA GLY A 27 -11.70 -3.58 -3.94
C GLY A 27 -10.42 -3.78 -3.12
N VAL A 28 -9.26 -3.45 -3.68
CA VAL A 28 -7.99 -3.49 -2.96
C VAL A 28 -7.37 -2.12 -2.99
N VAL A 29 -7.09 -1.55 -1.81
CA VAL A 29 -6.50 -0.22 -1.65
C VAL A 29 -5.32 -0.25 -0.69
N PRO A 30 -4.25 0.51 -0.94
CA PRO A 30 -3.15 0.64 0.01
C PRO A 30 -3.59 1.54 1.17
N VAL A 31 -3.24 1.19 2.42
CA VAL A 31 -3.57 1.99 3.62
C VAL A 31 -2.34 2.51 4.34
N GLU A 32 -1.23 1.80 4.24
CA GLU A 32 -0.01 2.13 4.95
C GLU A 32 1.23 1.58 4.24
N ASN A 33 2.29 2.36 4.20
CA ASN A 33 3.61 1.90 3.79
C ASN A 33 4.58 2.06 4.96
N SER A 34 5.40 1.04 5.23
CA SER A 34 6.33 1.03 6.37
C SER A 34 7.41 2.11 6.32
N THR A 35 7.64 2.72 5.16
CA THR A 35 8.64 3.77 4.96
C THR A 35 8.02 5.16 4.92
N GLU A 36 6.81 5.29 4.38
CA GLU A 36 6.14 6.57 4.13
C GLU A 36 5.00 6.87 5.10
N GLY A 37 4.56 5.85 5.83
CA GLY A 37 3.46 5.98 6.77
C GLY A 37 2.09 5.77 6.13
N ALA A 38 1.07 6.41 6.70
CA ALA A 38 -0.31 6.23 6.31
C ALA A 38 -0.63 6.85 4.95
N ILE A 39 -1.52 6.18 4.21
CA ILE A 39 -2.04 6.68 2.93
C ILE A 39 -3.35 7.42 3.20
N ASN A 40 -3.23 8.72 3.32
CA ASN A 40 -4.29 9.62 3.76
C ASN A 40 -5.58 9.50 2.94
N ASN A 41 -5.46 9.33 1.62
CA ASN A 41 -6.63 9.26 0.75
C ASN A 41 -7.53 8.05 1.05
N THR A 42 -6.93 6.87 1.31
CA THR A 42 -7.69 5.68 1.73
C THR A 42 -8.46 5.92 3.02
N GLN A 43 -7.82 6.56 4.00
CA GLN A 43 -8.48 6.86 5.26
C GLN A 43 -9.61 7.88 5.09
N ASP A 44 -9.40 8.91 4.27
CA ASP A 44 -10.42 9.91 3.97
C ASP A 44 -11.66 9.25 3.31
N CYS A 45 -11.46 8.34 2.36
CA CYS A 45 -12.55 7.59 1.74
C CYS A 45 -13.30 6.70 2.76
N LEU A 46 -12.58 6.03 3.67
CA LEU A 46 -13.21 5.18 4.70
C LEU A 46 -14.15 5.94 5.65
N VAL A 47 -13.93 7.26 5.84
CA VAL A 47 -14.79 8.09 6.72
C VAL A 47 -16.23 8.18 6.22
N ASP A 48 -16.39 8.30 4.90
CA ASP A 48 -17.69 8.60 4.29
C ASP A 48 -18.28 7.43 3.48
N SER A 49 -17.51 6.35 3.28
CA SER A 49 -17.92 5.19 2.50
C SER A 49 -18.69 4.16 3.32
N PRO A 50 -19.73 3.54 2.76
CA PRO A 50 -20.41 2.39 3.37
C PRO A 50 -19.61 1.08 3.24
N THR A 51 -18.45 1.09 2.59
CA THR A 51 -17.61 -0.10 2.45
C THR A 51 -17.04 -0.53 3.79
N LYS A 52 -16.85 -1.84 3.92
CA LYS A 52 -16.26 -2.49 5.09
C LYS A 52 -14.89 -3.04 4.75
N ILE A 53 -13.99 -3.08 5.73
CA ILE A 53 -12.74 -3.81 5.62
C ILE A 53 -13.05 -5.29 5.84
N VAL A 54 -12.89 -6.09 4.79
CA VAL A 54 -13.20 -7.54 4.82
C VAL A 54 -11.94 -8.40 4.81
N GLY A 55 -10.78 -7.78 4.73
CA GLY A 55 -9.48 -8.45 4.83
C GLY A 55 -8.32 -7.49 4.68
N GLU A 56 -7.13 -7.99 4.95
CA GLU A 56 -5.89 -7.24 4.73
C GLU A 56 -4.81 -8.14 4.12
N GLN A 57 -3.90 -7.51 3.41
CA GLN A 57 -2.71 -8.15 2.85
C GLN A 57 -1.50 -7.26 3.03
N VAL A 58 -0.42 -7.81 3.60
CA VAL A 58 0.86 -7.14 3.67
C VAL A 58 1.77 -7.67 2.57
N VAL A 59 2.24 -6.76 1.72
CA VAL A 59 3.11 -7.09 0.58
C VAL A 59 4.48 -6.48 0.79
N SER A 60 5.52 -7.29 0.70
CA SER A 60 6.91 -6.81 0.65
C SER A 60 7.16 -6.11 -0.68
N ILE A 61 7.75 -4.91 -0.62
CA ILE A 61 8.09 -4.13 -1.79
C ILE A 61 9.57 -4.35 -2.08
N ASP A 62 9.84 -5.25 -3.01
CA ASP A 62 11.18 -5.54 -3.50
C ASP A 62 11.37 -4.93 -4.88
N HIS A 63 12.53 -4.31 -5.07
CA HIS A 63 12.94 -3.73 -6.34
C HIS A 63 14.01 -4.60 -7.00
N SER A 64 13.86 -4.80 -8.30
CA SER A 64 14.84 -5.49 -9.13
C SER A 64 15.30 -4.58 -10.25
N LEU A 65 16.55 -4.74 -10.67
CA LEU A 65 17.07 -4.13 -11.90
C LEU A 65 16.68 -5.03 -13.07
N LEU A 66 15.78 -4.53 -13.89
CA LEU A 66 15.18 -5.27 -15.01
C LEU A 66 15.80 -4.79 -16.33
N VAL A 67 16.15 -5.72 -17.20
CA VAL A 67 16.77 -5.44 -18.49
C VAL A 67 16.22 -6.40 -19.56
N LEU A 68 16.47 -6.07 -20.82
CA LEU A 68 16.26 -7.02 -21.93
C LEU A 68 17.19 -8.22 -21.79
N GLU A 69 16.77 -9.35 -22.32
CA GLU A 69 17.57 -10.57 -22.35
C GLU A 69 18.95 -10.32 -22.99
N ASN A 70 19.99 -10.94 -22.42
CA ASN A 70 21.39 -10.80 -22.85
C ASN A 70 22.01 -9.40 -22.64
N THR A 71 21.43 -8.53 -21.83
CA THR A 71 22.00 -7.24 -21.45
C THR A 71 22.95 -7.43 -20.25
N SER A 72 24.17 -6.91 -20.36
CA SER A 72 25.14 -6.85 -19.25
C SER A 72 25.17 -5.47 -18.58
N ASN A 73 25.82 -5.35 -17.40
CA ASN A 73 25.96 -4.07 -16.70
C ASN A 73 26.60 -2.98 -17.58
N SER A 74 27.56 -3.35 -18.43
CA SER A 74 28.26 -2.41 -19.32
C SER A 74 27.39 -1.88 -20.47
N ASP A 75 26.28 -2.54 -20.77
CA ASP A 75 25.38 -2.12 -21.84
C ASP A 75 24.36 -1.09 -21.36
N ILE A 76 24.23 -0.93 -20.03
CA ILE A 76 23.26 -0.03 -19.44
C ILE A 76 23.75 1.42 -19.56
N LYS A 77 22.98 2.25 -20.26
CA LYS A 77 23.24 3.68 -20.47
C LYS A 77 22.35 4.56 -19.63
N LYS A 78 21.13 4.06 -19.29
CA LYS A 78 20.19 4.76 -18.42
C LYS A 78 19.38 3.79 -17.57
N ILE A 79 18.96 4.26 -16.41
CA ILE A 79 18.12 3.52 -15.47
C ILE A 79 16.85 4.33 -15.21
N ALA A 80 15.72 3.78 -15.59
CA ALA A 80 14.41 4.40 -15.49
C ALA A 80 13.61 3.84 -14.31
N SER A 81 12.92 4.67 -13.56
CA SER A 81 11.94 4.25 -12.56
C SER A 81 11.09 5.41 -12.05
N HIS A 82 10.07 5.10 -11.24
CA HIS A 82 9.40 6.13 -10.47
C HIS A 82 10.39 6.77 -9.48
N LYS A 83 10.29 8.10 -9.30
CA LYS A 83 11.17 8.89 -8.43
C LYS A 83 11.44 8.26 -7.06
N GLN A 84 10.41 7.71 -6.45
CA GLN A 84 10.49 7.06 -5.15
C GLN A 84 11.33 5.79 -5.17
N SER A 85 11.20 4.96 -6.21
CA SER A 85 11.99 3.72 -6.35
C SER A 85 13.45 4.02 -6.62
N LEU A 86 13.76 5.07 -7.40
CA LEU A 86 15.13 5.57 -7.55
C LEU A 86 15.72 6.00 -6.20
N ALA A 87 14.96 6.75 -5.40
CA ALA A 87 15.40 7.17 -4.07
C ALA A 87 15.60 6.00 -3.10
N GLN A 88 14.79 4.95 -3.19
CA GLN A 88 14.91 3.73 -2.36
C GLN A 88 16.08 2.83 -2.75
N CYS A 89 16.64 2.98 -3.95
CA CYS A 89 17.78 2.23 -4.47
C CYS A 89 19.04 3.10 -4.62
N ARG A 90 19.07 4.27 -3.99
CA ARG A 90 20.13 5.27 -4.21
C ARG A 90 21.54 4.75 -3.89
N GLY A 91 21.70 4.00 -2.79
CA GLY A 91 22.98 3.42 -2.40
C GLY A 91 23.46 2.42 -3.44
N TYR A 92 22.60 1.46 -3.80
CA TYR A 92 22.90 0.49 -4.85
C TYR A 92 23.31 1.15 -6.17
N LEU A 93 22.59 2.18 -6.61
CA LEU A 93 22.89 2.91 -7.85
C LEU A 93 24.21 3.65 -7.77
N ALA A 94 24.54 4.27 -6.65
CA ALA A 94 25.81 4.97 -6.46
C ALA A 94 27.01 4.01 -6.48
N ASP A 95 26.86 2.80 -5.94
CA ASP A 95 27.94 1.81 -5.86
C ASP A 95 28.18 1.07 -7.19
N ASN A 96 27.10 0.79 -7.95
CA ASN A 96 27.19 -0.08 -9.14
C ASN A 96 27.06 0.68 -10.47
N PHE A 97 26.41 1.85 -10.47
CA PHE A 97 26.10 2.63 -11.69
C PHE A 97 26.29 4.14 -11.49
N PRO A 98 27.46 4.59 -10.97
CA PRO A 98 27.67 6.00 -10.59
C PRO A 98 27.58 6.98 -11.76
N GLU A 99 27.90 6.54 -12.98
CA GLU A 99 27.93 7.39 -14.19
C GLU A 99 26.71 7.18 -15.09
N VAL A 100 25.77 6.30 -14.71
CA VAL A 100 24.60 5.98 -15.53
C VAL A 100 23.49 7.00 -15.26
N GLU A 101 22.89 7.51 -16.34
CA GLU A 101 21.77 8.44 -16.26
C GLU A 101 20.54 7.82 -15.57
N GLN A 102 19.97 8.54 -14.59
CA GLN A 102 18.73 8.16 -13.92
C GLN A 102 17.56 8.96 -14.50
N VAL A 103 16.53 8.26 -14.99
CA VAL A 103 15.35 8.84 -15.65
C VAL A 103 14.11 8.62 -14.79
N GLU A 104 13.45 9.72 -14.40
CA GLU A 104 12.19 9.62 -13.67
C GLU A 104 11.03 9.31 -14.62
N CYS A 105 10.22 8.31 -14.25
CA CYS A 105 9.01 7.91 -14.94
C CYS A 105 7.77 8.10 -14.05
N PRO A 106 6.57 8.25 -14.63
CA PRO A 106 5.32 8.35 -13.87
C PRO A 106 5.01 7.12 -12.99
N SER A 107 5.52 5.94 -13.40
CA SER A 107 5.36 4.68 -12.66
C SER A 107 6.50 3.71 -12.96
N ASN A 108 6.67 2.69 -12.08
CA ASN A 108 7.60 1.58 -12.35
C ASN A 108 7.16 0.73 -13.54
N ALA A 109 5.86 0.67 -13.83
CA ALA A 109 5.34 -0.02 -15.01
C ALA A 109 5.76 0.70 -16.29
N GLU A 110 5.65 2.04 -16.32
CA GLU A 110 6.10 2.85 -17.46
C GLU A 110 7.61 2.69 -17.70
N ALA A 111 8.40 2.66 -16.62
CA ALA A 111 9.83 2.39 -16.71
C ALA A 111 10.12 0.99 -17.31
N ALA A 112 9.34 -0.03 -16.96
CA ALA A 112 9.48 -1.37 -17.52
C ALA A 112 9.10 -1.40 -19.02
N ILE A 113 8.08 -0.67 -19.43
CA ILE A 113 7.69 -0.50 -20.85
C ILE A 113 8.84 0.18 -21.62
N GLN A 114 9.43 1.22 -21.03
CA GLN A 114 10.56 1.91 -21.65
C GLN A 114 11.77 0.98 -21.80
N ALA A 115 12.12 0.21 -20.75
CA ALA A 115 13.21 -0.76 -20.81
C ALA A 115 12.96 -1.88 -21.85
N GLN A 116 11.72 -2.28 -22.05
CA GLN A 116 11.34 -3.26 -23.08
C GLN A 116 11.57 -2.74 -24.50
N SER A 117 11.33 -1.45 -24.75
CA SER A 117 11.34 -0.85 -26.08
C SER A 117 12.70 -0.21 -26.46
N GLU A 118 13.54 0.15 -25.47
CA GLU A 118 14.76 0.90 -25.68
C GLU A 118 16.01 0.12 -25.24
N PRO A 119 16.80 -0.44 -26.15
CA PRO A 119 18.07 -1.09 -25.81
C PRO A 119 19.02 -0.18 -25.03
N GLY A 120 19.67 -0.71 -23.99
CA GLY A 120 20.53 0.05 -23.10
C GLY A 120 19.79 0.78 -21.97
N THR A 121 18.47 0.61 -21.89
CA THR A 121 17.66 1.07 -20.75
C THR A 121 17.41 -0.09 -19.79
N ALA A 122 17.70 0.13 -18.51
CA ALA A 122 17.26 -0.73 -17.42
C ALA A 122 16.08 -0.08 -16.67
N ALA A 123 15.21 -0.89 -16.07
CA ALA A 123 14.15 -0.40 -15.21
C ALA A 123 14.32 -0.90 -13.78
N ILE A 124 14.01 -0.06 -12.80
CA ILE A 124 13.81 -0.52 -11.43
C ILE A 124 12.30 -0.75 -11.24
N ALA A 125 11.93 -2.01 -11.07
CA ALA A 125 10.54 -2.42 -10.83
C ALA A 125 10.48 -3.76 -10.08
N SER A 126 9.26 -4.28 -9.86
CA SER A 126 9.06 -5.60 -9.26
C SER A 126 9.40 -6.73 -10.22
N GLU A 127 9.73 -7.93 -9.70
CA GLU A 127 9.88 -9.13 -10.53
C GLU A 127 8.61 -9.48 -11.33
N LEU A 128 7.43 -9.11 -10.81
CA LEU A 128 6.18 -9.29 -11.54
C LEU A 128 6.17 -8.43 -12.82
N ALA A 129 6.60 -7.18 -12.73
CA ALA A 129 6.75 -6.33 -13.91
C ALA A 129 7.74 -6.93 -14.91
N GLY A 130 8.87 -7.49 -14.42
CA GLY A 130 9.81 -8.22 -15.28
C GLY A 130 9.13 -9.32 -16.10
N ARG A 131 8.32 -10.15 -15.44
CA ARG A 131 7.56 -11.22 -16.15
C ARG A 131 6.54 -10.68 -17.12
N LEU A 132 5.79 -9.63 -16.76
CA LEU A 132 4.75 -9.05 -17.61
C LEU A 132 5.31 -8.39 -18.87
N TYR A 133 6.48 -7.77 -18.78
CA TYR A 133 7.11 -7.04 -19.87
C TYR A 133 8.27 -7.80 -20.54
N ASN A 134 8.40 -9.12 -20.25
CA ASN A 134 9.46 -9.97 -20.80
C ASN A 134 10.87 -9.41 -20.56
N LEU A 135 11.11 -8.87 -19.36
CA LEU A 135 12.41 -8.42 -18.89
C LEU A 135 13.00 -9.45 -17.93
N GLN A 136 14.31 -9.61 -17.95
CA GLN A 136 15.02 -10.41 -16.96
C GLN A 136 15.52 -9.54 -15.79
N SER A 137 15.55 -10.12 -14.60
CA SER A 137 16.17 -9.48 -13.43
C SER A 137 17.68 -9.68 -13.50
N LEU A 138 18.40 -8.60 -13.72
CA LEU A 138 19.86 -8.58 -13.66
C LEU A 138 20.32 -8.65 -12.21
N ASP A 139 19.66 -7.88 -11.34
CA ASP A 139 19.88 -7.90 -9.90
C ASP A 139 18.52 -7.81 -9.16
N ARG A 140 18.47 -8.37 -7.94
CA ARG A 140 17.25 -8.48 -7.13
C ARG A 140 17.46 -7.86 -5.77
N ARG A 141 16.37 -7.31 -5.20
CA ARG A 141 16.37 -6.71 -3.85
C ARG A 141 17.42 -5.60 -3.73
N ILE A 142 17.45 -4.74 -4.74
CA ILE A 142 18.43 -3.65 -4.86
C ILE A 142 18.09 -2.43 -4.00
N GLN A 143 16.96 -2.44 -3.29
CA GLN A 143 16.57 -1.37 -2.38
C GLN A 143 17.50 -1.31 -1.16
N ASP A 144 17.83 -0.10 -0.72
CA ASP A 144 18.73 0.15 0.41
C ASP A 144 18.16 -0.35 1.75
N LYS A 145 16.83 -0.41 1.89
CA LYS A 145 16.13 -0.92 3.06
C LYS A 145 15.29 -2.14 2.71
N SER A 146 15.59 -3.28 3.32
CA SER A 146 14.94 -4.57 3.04
C SER A 146 13.56 -4.75 3.70
N ASN A 147 13.13 -3.81 4.55
CA ASN A 147 11.89 -3.92 5.33
C ASN A 147 10.73 -3.08 4.78
N ASN A 148 10.81 -2.64 3.51
CA ASN A 148 9.71 -1.90 2.89
C ASN A 148 8.52 -2.83 2.65
N ARG A 149 7.39 -2.51 3.29
CA ARG A 149 6.14 -3.25 3.17
C ARG A 149 4.98 -2.29 2.99
N THR A 150 4.04 -2.68 2.16
CA THR A 150 2.77 -1.97 2.02
C THR A 150 1.64 -2.85 2.52
N ARG A 151 0.83 -2.30 3.42
CA ARG A 151 -0.41 -2.91 3.90
C ARG A 151 -1.54 -2.45 2.99
N PHE A 152 -2.26 -3.42 2.45
CA PHE A 152 -3.45 -3.22 1.64
C PHE A 152 -4.68 -3.68 2.40
N LEU A 153 -5.78 -2.98 2.24
CA LEU A 153 -7.10 -3.38 2.71
C LEU A 153 -7.88 -3.98 1.56
N VAL A 154 -8.63 -5.03 1.87
CA VAL A 154 -9.67 -5.56 0.99
C VAL A 154 -10.99 -4.97 1.44
N LEU A 155 -11.66 -4.27 0.54
CA LEU A 155 -12.95 -3.62 0.76
C LEU A 155 -14.08 -4.49 0.21
N GLY A 156 -15.21 -4.51 0.90
CA GLY A 156 -16.44 -5.17 0.47
C GLY A 156 -17.65 -4.49 1.09
N LEU A 157 -18.85 -4.98 0.79
CA LEU A 157 -20.11 -4.44 1.35
C LEU A 157 -20.75 -5.37 2.38
N GLU A 158 -20.34 -6.62 2.42
CA GLU A 158 -20.90 -7.63 3.31
C GLU A 158 -20.00 -7.81 4.55
N ASP A 159 -20.60 -8.22 5.67
CA ASP A 159 -19.85 -8.55 6.87
C ASP A 159 -19.07 -9.86 6.69
N THR A 160 -17.95 -9.96 7.39
CA THR A 160 -17.17 -11.20 7.47
C THR A 160 -17.63 -12.05 8.64
N VAL A 161 -17.29 -13.34 8.59
CA VAL A 161 -17.46 -14.25 9.72
C VAL A 161 -16.15 -14.38 10.49
N PRO A 162 -16.18 -14.64 11.81
CA PRO A 162 -14.98 -14.87 12.61
C PRO A 162 -14.11 -16.01 12.05
N THR A 163 -12.81 -15.81 12.01
CA THR A 163 -11.81 -16.81 11.59
C THR A 163 -10.96 -17.31 12.75
N GLY A 164 -11.01 -16.62 13.89
CA GLY A 164 -10.18 -16.87 15.07
C GLY A 164 -8.80 -16.20 15.01
N SER A 165 -8.52 -15.42 13.94
CA SER A 165 -7.32 -14.60 13.82
C SER A 165 -7.68 -13.31 13.07
N ASP A 166 -8.52 -12.53 13.72
CA ASP A 166 -9.18 -11.39 13.12
C ASP A 166 -8.66 -10.07 13.71
N LYS A 167 -8.88 -9.00 12.98
CA LYS A 167 -8.76 -7.62 13.44
C LYS A 167 -10.05 -6.88 13.18
N THR A 168 -10.40 -6.01 14.09
CA THR A 168 -11.49 -5.05 13.91
C THR A 168 -10.90 -3.66 13.76
N SER A 169 -11.39 -2.92 12.77
CA SER A 169 -11.07 -1.50 12.56
C SER A 169 -12.29 -0.66 12.89
N ILE A 170 -12.13 0.34 13.73
CA ILE A 170 -13.20 1.27 14.08
C ILE A 170 -12.79 2.71 13.81
N LEU A 171 -13.81 3.52 13.55
CA LEU A 171 -13.71 4.96 13.40
C LEU A 171 -14.43 5.62 14.55
N VAL A 172 -13.70 6.39 15.37
CA VAL A 172 -14.24 7.04 16.57
C VAL A 172 -14.16 8.55 16.44
N TYR A 173 -15.29 9.21 16.51
CA TYR A 173 -15.38 10.66 16.60
C TYR A 173 -15.37 11.09 18.07
N THR A 174 -14.59 12.10 18.38
CA THR A 174 -14.57 12.67 19.73
C THR A 174 -14.61 14.19 19.69
N GLU A 175 -15.34 14.78 20.63
CA GLU A 175 -15.21 16.21 20.89
C GLU A 175 -13.80 16.51 21.44
N ASN A 176 -13.26 17.68 21.10
CA ASN A 176 -11.97 18.14 21.63
C ASN A 176 -12.10 18.59 23.09
N LYS A 177 -12.16 17.62 24.01
CA LYS A 177 -12.25 17.85 25.46
C LYS A 177 -11.13 17.11 26.20
N PRO A 178 -10.66 17.65 27.33
CA PRO A 178 -9.71 16.95 28.19
C PRO A 178 -10.16 15.53 28.52
N GLY A 179 -9.26 14.55 28.34
CA GLY A 179 -9.53 13.13 28.61
C GLY A 179 -10.35 12.41 27.54
N ALA A 180 -10.68 13.03 26.39
CA ALA A 180 -11.46 12.37 25.34
C ALA A 180 -10.81 11.08 24.85
N LEU A 181 -9.53 11.12 24.49
CA LEU A 181 -8.79 9.93 24.06
C LEU A 181 -8.69 8.86 25.15
N PHE A 182 -8.49 9.27 26.42
CA PHE A 182 -8.48 8.32 27.54
C PHE A 182 -9.79 7.53 27.63
N ARG A 183 -10.94 8.20 27.49
CA ARG A 183 -12.25 7.53 27.52
C ARG A 183 -12.46 6.59 26.35
N VAL A 184 -11.88 6.88 25.20
CA VAL A 184 -11.89 5.98 24.02
C VAL A 184 -11.04 4.73 24.27
N LEU A 185 -9.90 4.88 24.96
CA LEU A 185 -8.97 3.77 25.19
C LEU A 185 -9.29 2.92 26.41
N GLN A 186 -10.02 3.45 27.39
CA GLN A 186 -10.37 2.74 28.63
C GLN A 186 -11.12 1.40 28.39
N PRO A 187 -12.09 1.26 27.46
CA PRO A 187 -12.71 -0.02 27.17
C PRO A 187 -11.73 -1.09 26.71
N PHE A 188 -10.74 -0.74 25.88
CA PHE A 188 -9.75 -1.70 25.40
C PHE A 188 -8.93 -2.30 26.54
N GLU A 189 -8.56 -1.49 27.53
CA GLU A 189 -7.86 -1.98 28.73
C GLU A 189 -8.79 -2.85 29.59
N ASN A 190 -10.02 -2.41 29.80
CA ASN A 190 -10.99 -3.14 30.63
C ASN A 190 -11.32 -4.53 30.08
N PHE A 191 -11.41 -4.67 28.75
CA PHE A 191 -11.70 -5.93 28.05
C PHE A 191 -10.43 -6.64 27.56
N GLN A 192 -9.25 -6.15 27.89
CA GLN A 192 -7.94 -6.72 27.52
C GLN A 192 -7.78 -6.89 26.00
N LEU A 193 -8.32 -5.95 25.23
CA LEU A 193 -8.21 -5.93 23.75
C LEU A 193 -6.90 -5.28 23.34
N SER A 194 -6.12 -6.00 22.53
CA SER A 194 -4.81 -5.55 22.06
C SER A 194 -4.96 -4.62 20.86
N LEU A 195 -4.54 -3.36 21.03
CA LEU A 195 -4.49 -2.39 19.94
C LEU A 195 -3.31 -2.71 19.01
N THR A 196 -3.57 -2.75 17.71
CA THR A 196 -2.53 -2.94 16.69
C THR A 196 -2.21 -1.65 15.93
N LYS A 197 -3.15 -0.68 15.93
CA LYS A 197 -2.94 0.65 15.33
C LYS A 197 -3.83 1.68 16.01
N ILE A 198 -3.30 2.89 16.14
CA ILE A 198 -4.08 4.10 16.43
C ILE A 198 -3.54 5.24 15.59
N GLU A 199 -4.42 5.94 14.92
CA GLU A 199 -4.08 7.09 14.08
C GLU A 199 -5.16 8.16 14.19
N THR A 200 -4.76 9.42 14.10
CA THR A 200 -5.67 10.54 14.25
C THR A 200 -5.70 11.40 13.00
N ARG A 201 -6.88 11.88 12.64
CA ARG A 201 -7.08 12.82 11.54
C ARG A 201 -8.09 13.91 11.93
N PRO A 202 -7.98 15.12 11.33
CA PRO A 202 -9.03 16.11 11.43
C PRO A 202 -10.35 15.56 10.85
N SER A 203 -11.47 15.78 11.52
CA SER A 203 -12.77 15.20 11.11
C SER A 203 -13.31 15.77 9.79
N LYS A 204 -12.81 16.91 9.33
CA LYS A 204 -13.32 17.70 8.21
C LYS A 204 -14.79 18.14 8.32
N LYS A 205 -15.52 17.67 9.35
CA LYS A 205 -16.92 18.02 9.60
C LYS A 205 -17.04 19.30 10.41
N GLU A 206 -16.23 19.40 11.47
CA GLU A 206 -16.14 20.60 12.30
C GLU A 206 -14.69 20.98 12.57
N ALA A 207 -14.42 22.26 12.77
CA ALA A 207 -13.08 22.75 13.10
C ALA A 207 -12.62 22.21 14.46
N TRP A 208 -11.41 21.65 14.51
CA TRP A 208 -10.78 21.15 15.73
C TRP A 208 -11.36 19.85 16.29
N GLU A 209 -12.24 19.17 15.56
CA GLU A 209 -12.64 17.79 15.88
C GLU A 209 -11.69 16.77 15.24
N TYR A 210 -11.51 15.66 15.93
CA TYR A 210 -10.62 14.60 15.52
C TYR A 210 -11.38 13.28 15.34
N VAL A 211 -10.92 12.52 14.35
CA VAL A 211 -11.33 11.15 14.11
C VAL A 211 -10.16 10.24 14.43
N PHE A 212 -10.41 9.20 15.19
CA PHE A 212 -9.45 8.17 15.52
C PHE A 212 -9.74 6.91 14.71
N PHE A 213 -8.76 6.47 13.94
CA PHE A 213 -8.73 5.15 13.33
C PHE A 213 -8.03 4.21 14.30
N ILE A 214 -8.74 3.19 14.76
CA ILE A 214 -8.22 2.24 15.74
C ILE A 214 -8.39 0.83 15.18
N ASP A 215 -7.28 0.09 15.08
CA ASP A 215 -7.31 -1.34 14.79
C ASP A 215 -6.96 -2.12 16.06
N PHE A 216 -7.69 -3.20 16.33
CA PHE A 216 -7.43 -4.08 17.46
C PHE A 216 -7.66 -5.54 17.09
N GLU A 217 -7.09 -6.46 17.86
CA GLU A 217 -7.24 -7.89 17.68
C GLU A 217 -8.62 -8.35 18.14
N GLY A 218 -9.23 -9.27 17.38
CA GLY A 218 -10.55 -9.83 17.62
C GLY A 218 -11.58 -9.46 16.54
N HIS A 219 -12.64 -10.24 16.48
CA HIS A 219 -13.77 -10.02 15.58
C HIS A 219 -14.93 -9.35 16.32
N VAL A 220 -15.68 -8.49 15.66
CA VAL A 220 -16.84 -7.79 16.25
C VAL A 220 -17.91 -8.72 16.82
N LEU A 221 -17.95 -9.98 16.42
CA LEU A 221 -18.87 -11.01 16.94
C LEU A 221 -18.24 -11.86 18.07
N ASP A 222 -17.00 -11.61 18.46
CA ASP A 222 -16.40 -12.30 19.61
C ASP A 222 -16.97 -11.76 20.91
N GLU A 223 -17.15 -12.62 21.90
CA GLU A 223 -17.79 -12.25 23.19
C GLU A 223 -17.02 -11.15 23.96
N ALA A 224 -15.68 -11.05 23.73
CA ALA A 224 -14.83 -10.07 24.37
C ALA A 224 -14.75 -8.73 23.61
N THR A 225 -15.25 -8.66 22.38
CA THR A 225 -15.24 -7.48 21.51
C THR A 225 -16.58 -6.77 21.53
#